data_d34fcfb9d5bbd27b43361866ef92443d
#
_entry.id   d34fcfb9d5bbd27b43361866ef92443d
#
_cell.length_a   1.000
_cell.length_b   1.000
_cell.length_c   1.000
_cell.angle_alpha   90.00
_cell.angle_beta   90.00
_cell.angle_gamma   90.00
#
_symmetry.space_group_name_H-M   'P 1'
#
loop_
_entity.id
_entity.type
_entity.pdbx_description
1 polymer ?
#
loop_
_entity_poly.entity_id
_entity_poly.type
_entity_poly.pdbx_seq_one_letter_code
_entity_poly.pdbx_strand_id
1 'polypeptide(L)'
;MKYKKKVYVGLSVDLIHEGHINILKTASKYGDVIVGLLTDDAIASYKNIPYLNFNRRKIVVQNIKYVKKVIPQNTLSYVPNLNLIRPDFVVHGDDWKKGVQKQTRLDVIKTLKKWSGKLIEPKYTKNISSTLIKNKILEIGASPQNRVSRLKRLISSKNIVRILESHNALTGLIIDKINIFKNKKIIEFDGMWSSSLTDSATKGLPDNSSLSFSSRISSLNDMMDVTTKPLVFDA
;
A
#
# COMPACT_ATOMS: atom_id res chain seq x y z
N MET A 1 2.60 30.64 -27.10
CA MET A 1 3.05 29.81 -25.95
C MET A 1 3.75 28.58 -26.49
N LYS A 2 5.01 28.32 -26.13
CA LYS A 2 5.68 27.04 -26.49
C LYS A 2 4.91 25.88 -25.86
N TYR A 3 4.49 24.87 -26.66
CA TYR A 3 3.89 23.64 -26.16
C TYR A 3 4.85 22.95 -25.18
N LYS A 4 4.44 22.84 -23.91
CA LYS A 4 5.20 22.07 -22.92
C LYS A 4 4.76 20.63 -22.98
N LYS A 5 5.70 19.72 -23.22
CA LYS A 5 5.46 18.27 -23.22
C LYS A 5 4.92 17.80 -21.88
N LYS A 6 3.97 16.89 -21.91
CA LYS A 6 3.35 16.28 -20.71
C LYS A 6 4.06 14.98 -20.40
N VAL A 7 4.39 14.79 -19.14
CA VAL A 7 5.03 13.56 -18.64
C VAL A 7 4.14 12.94 -17.57
N TYR A 8 3.77 11.69 -17.74
CA TYR A 8 2.97 10.97 -16.76
C TYR A 8 3.83 10.03 -15.92
N VAL A 9 3.60 10.02 -14.60
CA VAL A 9 4.28 9.14 -13.63
C VAL A 9 3.23 8.55 -12.71
N GLY A 10 3.02 7.24 -12.73
CA GLY A 10 2.14 6.55 -11.81
C GLY A 10 2.88 6.18 -10.52
N LEU A 11 2.34 6.57 -9.35
CA LEU A 11 2.96 6.34 -8.05
C LEU A 11 1.95 5.90 -7.00
N SER A 12 2.36 5.01 -6.10
CA SER A 12 1.59 4.68 -4.89
C SER A 12 1.99 5.54 -3.69
N VAL A 13 3.26 5.83 -3.53
CA VAL A 13 3.88 6.73 -2.54
C VAL A 13 3.29 6.58 -1.14
N ASP A 14 3.51 5.43 -0.52
CA ASP A 14 3.12 5.28 0.88
C ASP A 14 4.12 5.99 1.81
N LEU A 15 5.40 5.71 1.61
CA LEU A 15 6.51 6.41 2.23
C LEU A 15 7.41 6.97 1.13
N ILE A 16 7.63 8.29 1.14
CA ILE A 16 8.54 8.94 0.19
C ILE A 16 9.97 8.55 0.52
N HIS A 17 10.72 8.22 -0.52
CA HIS A 17 12.16 7.95 -0.44
C HIS A 17 12.86 8.42 -1.72
N GLU A 18 14.18 8.41 -1.72
CA GLU A 18 15.01 8.91 -2.84
C GLU A 18 14.64 8.29 -4.20
N GLY A 19 14.22 7.02 -4.24
CA GLY A 19 13.78 6.37 -5.48
C GLY A 19 12.62 7.11 -6.16
N HIS A 20 11.62 7.57 -5.40
CA HIS A 20 10.53 8.38 -5.93
C HIS A 20 11.03 9.74 -6.44
N ILE A 21 11.93 10.38 -5.68
CA ILE A 21 12.50 11.68 -6.08
C ILE A 21 13.32 11.54 -7.36
N ASN A 22 14.11 10.48 -7.52
CA ASN A 22 14.92 10.21 -8.71
C ASN A 22 14.05 10.01 -9.96
N ILE A 23 12.93 9.28 -9.85
CA ILE A 23 11.97 9.12 -10.95
C ILE A 23 11.34 10.47 -11.33
N LEU A 24 10.88 11.26 -10.36
CA LEU A 24 10.27 12.57 -10.61
C LEU A 24 11.28 13.57 -11.19
N LYS A 25 12.52 13.59 -10.68
CA LYS A 25 13.63 14.39 -11.22
C LYS A 25 13.96 13.99 -12.66
N THR A 26 13.95 12.69 -12.97
CA THR A 26 14.15 12.22 -14.34
C THR A 26 13.01 12.64 -15.24
N ALA A 27 11.76 12.46 -14.79
CA ALA A 27 10.57 12.86 -15.53
C ALA A 27 10.57 14.36 -15.86
N SER A 28 10.97 15.21 -14.91
CA SER A 28 10.98 16.68 -15.11
C SER A 28 11.93 17.17 -16.22
N LYS A 29 12.89 16.33 -16.63
CA LYS A 29 13.78 16.65 -17.78
C LYS A 29 13.06 16.55 -19.14
N TYR A 30 11.93 15.85 -19.20
CA TYR A 30 11.17 15.62 -20.43
C TYR A 30 9.97 16.55 -20.57
N GLY A 31 9.51 17.20 -19.51
CA GLY A 31 8.37 18.13 -19.56
C GLY A 31 7.66 18.31 -18.22
N ASP A 32 6.43 18.83 -18.26
CA ASP A 32 5.58 19.05 -17.09
C ASP A 32 5.09 17.70 -16.52
N VAL A 33 5.48 17.41 -15.27
CA VAL A 33 5.17 16.12 -14.62
C VAL A 33 3.77 16.11 -14.04
N ILE A 34 2.97 15.18 -14.52
CA ILE A 34 1.64 14.86 -14.00
C ILE A 34 1.73 13.52 -13.29
N VAL A 35 1.51 13.51 -11.98
CA VAL A 35 1.53 12.29 -11.18
C VAL A 35 0.14 11.70 -11.11
N GLY A 36 -0.01 10.46 -11.60
CA GLY A 36 -1.15 9.59 -11.30
C GLY A 36 -0.93 8.92 -9.94
N LEU A 37 -1.53 9.47 -8.89
CA LEU A 37 -1.41 8.93 -7.55
C LEU A 37 -2.48 7.84 -7.34
N LEU A 38 -2.06 6.61 -7.08
CA LEU A 38 -2.98 5.50 -6.85
C LEU A 38 -3.85 5.77 -5.62
N THR A 39 -5.17 5.57 -5.77
CA THR A 39 -6.11 5.63 -4.64
C THR A 39 -5.87 4.46 -3.66
N ASP A 40 -6.43 4.53 -2.46
CA ASP A 40 -6.30 3.46 -1.47
C ASP A 40 -6.90 2.15 -2.00
N ASP A 41 -8.04 2.22 -2.72
CA ASP A 41 -8.68 1.08 -3.39
C ASP A 41 -7.81 0.47 -4.48
N ALA A 42 -7.21 1.32 -5.33
CA ALA A 42 -6.31 0.86 -6.38
C ALA A 42 -5.10 0.13 -5.79
N ILE A 43 -4.56 0.59 -4.66
CA ILE A 43 -3.46 -0.07 -3.97
C ILE A 43 -3.94 -1.38 -3.32
N ALA A 44 -5.09 -1.36 -2.62
CA ALA A 44 -5.66 -2.53 -1.96
C ALA A 44 -5.95 -3.69 -2.92
N SER A 45 -6.14 -3.37 -4.22
CA SER A 45 -6.42 -4.40 -5.25
C SER A 45 -5.22 -5.32 -5.54
N TYR A 46 -3.99 -4.95 -5.18
CA TYR A 46 -2.80 -5.75 -5.51
C TYR A 46 -1.76 -5.86 -4.39
N LYS A 47 -1.83 -5.01 -3.34
CA LYS A 47 -0.94 -5.07 -2.17
C LYS A 47 -1.63 -4.48 -0.94
N ASN A 48 -0.92 -4.44 0.18
CA ASN A 48 -1.39 -3.82 1.43
C ASN A 48 -1.76 -2.35 1.24
N ILE A 49 -2.83 -1.91 1.91
CA ILE A 49 -3.18 -0.49 1.95
C ILE A 49 -2.03 0.34 2.53
N PRO A 50 -1.85 1.57 2.04
CA PRO A 50 -0.79 2.43 2.52
C PRO A 50 -1.04 2.93 3.96
N TYR A 51 0.01 3.31 4.69
CA TYR A 51 -0.12 3.93 6.02
C TYR A 51 -0.83 5.28 5.94
N LEU A 52 -0.45 6.11 4.96
CA LEU A 52 -1.11 7.39 4.71
C LEU A 52 -2.26 7.20 3.73
N ASN A 53 -3.42 7.76 4.04
CA ASN A 53 -4.55 7.78 3.10
C ASN A 53 -4.24 8.64 1.87
N PHE A 54 -5.07 8.50 0.82
CA PHE A 54 -4.89 9.21 -0.44
C PHE A 54 -4.68 10.71 -0.28
N ASN A 55 -5.49 11.39 0.56
CA ASN A 55 -5.41 12.84 0.72
C ASN A 55 -4.08 13.28 1.33
N ARG A 56 -3.59 12.59 2.36
CA ARG A 56 -2.28 12.86 2.96
C ARG A 56 -1.14 12.62 1.97
N ARG A 57 -1.18 11.52 1.24
CA ARG A 57 -0.19 11.22 0.18
C ARG A 57 -0.21 12.27 -0.92
N LYS A 58 -1.41 12.73 -1.33
CA LYS A 58 -1.59 13.78 -2.32
C LYS A 58 -0.94 15.10 -1.87
N ILE A 59 -1.17 15.54 -0.63
CA ILE A 59 -0.56 16.76 -0.07
C ILE A 59 0.97 16.69 -0.18
N VAL A 60 1.56 15.57 0.19
CA VAL A 60 3.02 15.40 0.13
C VAL A 60 3.52 15.45 -1.31
N VAL A 61 2.91 14.67 -2.22
CA VAL A 61 3.35 14.56 -3.61
C VAL A 61 3.22 15.88 -4.38
N GLN A 62 2.12 16.61 -4.18
CA GLN A 62 1.90 17.87 -4.90
C GLN A 62 2.87 18.99 -4.51
N ASN A 63 3.54 18.88 -3.34
CA ASN A 63 4.54 19.82 -2.87
C ASN A 63 5.99 19.43 -3.24
N ILE A 64 6.17 18.36 -4.03
CA ILE A 64 7.49 18.02 -4.56
C ILE A 64 7.81 18.95 -5.76
N LYS A 65 8.90 19.66 -5.69
CA LYS A 65 9.29 20.68 -6.70
C LYS A 65 9.26 20.22 -8.16
N TYR A 66 9.33 18.93 -8.43
CA TYR A 66 9.30 18.35 -9.78
C TYR A 66 7.89 18.10 -10.29
N VAL A 67 6.88 18.18 -9.43
CA VAL A 67 5.48 17.81 -9.74
C VAL A 67 4.71 19.05 -10.14
N LYS A 68 4.10 19.02 -11.31
CA LYS A 68 3.24 20.11 -11.80
C LYS A 68 1.78 19.90 -11.40
N LYS A 69 1.31 18.66 -11.41
CA LYS A 69 -0.08 18.30 -11.10
C LYS A 69 -0.16 16.89 -10.53
N VAL A 70 -1.08 16.66 -9.61
CA VAL A 70 -1.44 15.32 -9.09
C VAL A 70 -2.89 15.04 -9.44
N ILE A 71 -3.15 13.87 -10.02
CA ILE A 71 -4.49 13.37 -10.31
C ILE A 71 -4.68 11.98 -9.70
N PRO A 72 -5.90 11.58 -9.36
CA PRO A 72 -6.16 10.22 -8.88
C PRO A 72 -5.92 9.19 -9.98
N GLN A 73 -5.37 8.04 -9.61
CA GLN A 73 -5.32 6.83 -10.42
C GLN A 73 -6.13 5.74 -9.71
N ASN A 74 -7.34 5.50 -10.20
CA ASN A 74 -8.34 4.66 -9.52
C ASN A 74 -8.12 3.15 -9.72
N THR A 75 -7.21 2.78 -10.59
CA THR A 75 -6.87 1.37 -10.88
C THR A 75 -5.36 1.19 -11.02
N LEU A 76 -4.88 -0.05 -10.94
CA LEU A 76 -3.48 -0.37 -11.25
C LEU A 76 -3.15 -0.08 -12.73
N SER A 77 -4.14 -0.16 -13.61
CA SER A 77 -3.98 0.19 -15.02
C SER A 77 -3.80 1.69 -15.21
N TYR A 78 -2.83 2.07 -16.02
CA TYR A 78 -2.57 3.46 -16.41
C TYR A 78 -3.50 3.92 -17.54
N VAL A 79 -4.10 2.97 -18.29
CA VAL A 79 -4.83 3.22 -19.53
C VAL A 79 -5.90 4.31 -19.41
N PRO A 80 -6.74 4.35 -18.35
CA PRO A 80 -7.76 5.41 -18.22
C PRO A 80 -7.13 6.81 -18.19
N ASN A 81 -6.11 7.02 -17.35
CA ASN A 81 -5.46 8.30 -17.22
C ASN A 81 -4.63 8.66 -18.46
N LEU A 82 -4.00 7.69 -19.11
CA LEU A 82 -3.24 7.92 -20.34
C LEU A 82 -4.16 8.37 -21.49
N ASN A 83 -5.35 7.76 -21.66
CA ASN A 83 -6.31 8.17 -22.67
C ASN A 83 -6.84 9.60 -22.43
N LEU A 84 -7.03 9.98 -21.14
CA LEU A 84 -7.49 11.31 -20.74
C LEU A 84 -6.43 12.40 -21.00
N ILE A 85 -5.17 12.13 -20.61
CA ILE A 85 -4.10 13.15 -20.61
C ILE A 85 -3.38 13.19 -21.95
N ARG A 86 -3.23 12.04 -22.61
CA ARG A 86 -2.39 11.82 -23.81
C ARG A 86 -0.98 12.40 -23.61
N PRO A 87 -0.20 11.87 -22.65
CA PRO A 87 1.12 12.41 -22.37
C PRO A 87 2.10 12.05 -23.46
N ASP A 88 3.08 12.94 -23.70
CA ASP A 88 4.19 12.69 -24.62
C ASP A 88 5.12 11.61 -24.10
N PHE A 89 5.28 11.54 -22.76
CA PHE A 89 6.10 10.55 -22.09
C PHE A 89 5.38 9.92 -20.90
N VAL A 90 5.68 8.64 -20.69
CA VAL A 90 5.45 7.97 -19.40
C VAL A 90 6.82 7.62 -18.84
N VAL A 91 7.05 7.91 -17.55
CA VAL A 91 8.29 7.54 -16.85
C VAL A 91 7.97 6.58 -15.71
N HIS A 92 8.66 5.46 -15.67
CA HIS A 92 8.55 4.45 -14.61
C HIS A 92 9.90 3.74 -14.44
N GLY A 93 10.23 3.30 -13.22
CA GLY A 93 11.41 2.47 -12.99
C GLY A 93 11.34 1.17 -13.79
N ASP A 94 12.49 0.56 -14.10
CA ASP A 94 12.56 -0.66 -14.90
C ASP A 94 12.17 -1.94 -14.12
N ASP A 95 11.81 -1.82 -12.85
CA ASP A 95 11.38 -2.91 -11.96
C ASP A 95 10.07 -3.58 -12.39
N TRP A 96 9.19 -2.90 -13.12
CA TRP A 96 7.92 -3.45 -13.61
C TRP A 96 8.05 -4.36 -14.86
N LYS A 97 9.25 -4.57 -15.37
CA LYS A 97 9.52 -5.53 -16.47
C LYS A 97 9.20 -6.97 -16.07
N LYS A 98 9.16 -7.25 -14.76
CA LYS A 98 8.87 -8.56 -14.18
C LYS A 98 7.72 -8.46 -13.16
N GLY A 99 7.16 -9.60 -12.78
CA GLY A 99 6.15 -9.67 -11.72
C GLY A 99 4.76 -9.14 -12.11
N VAL A 100 4.03 -8.65 -11.10
CA VAL A 100 2.60 -8.27 -11.18
C VAL A 100 2.35 -7.15 -12.21
N GLN A 101 3.29 -6.23 -12.35
CA GLN A 101 3.11 -5.04 -13.19
C GLN A 101 3.55 -5.23 -14.65
N LYS A 102 4.04 -6.42 -15.04
CA LYS A 102 4.45 -6.70 -16.43
C LYS A 102 3.33 -6.43 -17.44
N GLN A 103 2.09 -6.81 -17.11
CA GLN A 103 0.94 -6.56 -18.00
C GLN A 103 0.64 -5.05 -18.09
N THR A 104 0.69 -4.34 -16.97
CA THR A 104 0.51 -2.87 -16.95
C THR A 104 1.51 -2.17 -17.85
N ARG A 105 2.78 -2.60 -17.85
CA ARG A 105 3.81 -2.08 -18.75
C ARG A 105 3.45 -2.29 -20.24
N LEU A 106 3.00 -3.48 -20.62
CA LEU A 106 2.61 -3.79 -22.00
C LEU A 106 1.42 -2.92 -22.45
N ASP A 107 0.44 -2.74 -21.57
CA ASP A 107 -0.73 -1.91 -21.83
C ASP A 107 -0.35 -0.44 -22.01
N VAL A 108 0.61 0.08 -21.21
CA VAL A 108 1.15 1.43 -21.37
C VAL A 108 1.81 1.59 -22.73
N ILE A 109 2.67 0.65 -23.14
CA ILE A 109 3.34 0.71 -24.45
C ILE A 109 2.32 0.69 -25.58
N LYS A 110 1.34 -0.21 -25.52
CA LYS A 110 0.25 -0.30 -26.52
C LYS A 110 -0.56 1.00 -26.59
N THR A 111 -0.84 1.59 -25.43
CA THR A 111 -1.65 2.82 -25.36
C THR A 111 -0.90 4.02 -25.89
N LEU A 112 0.38 4.20 -25.53
CA LEU A 112 1.22 5.31 -26.01
C LEU A 112 1.40 5.31 -27.52
N LYS A 113 1.46 4.14 -28.16
CA LYS A 113 1.55 4.03 -29.65
C LYS A 113 0.41 4.74 -30.37
N LYS A 114 -0.77 4.92 -29.75
CA LYS A 114 -1.94 5.57 -30.38
C LYS A 114 -1.71 7.05 -30.72
N TRP A 115 -0.72 7.71 -30.07
CA TRP A 115 -0.36 9.13 -30.32
C TRP A 115 1.14 9.38 -30.33
N SER A 116 1.93 8.36 -30.66
CA SER A 116 3.40 8.42 -30.74
C SER A 116 4.10 8.82 -29.42
N GLY A 117 3.45 8.61 -28.28
CA GLY A 117 4.05 8.79 -26.95
C GLY A 117 5.14 7.76 -26.67
N LYS A 118 6.06 8.10 -25.77
CA LYS A 118 7.23 7.26 -25.47
C LYS A 118 7.28 6.85 -23.99
N LEU A 119 7.72 5.62 -23.74
CA LEU A 119 8.02 5.12 -22.41
C LEU A 119 9.51 5.31 -22.11
N ILE A 120 9.83 5.90 -20.96
CA ILE A 120 11.19 6.09 -20.42
C ILE A 120 11.32 5.26 -19.16
N GLU A 121 12.31 4.37 -19.12
CA GLU A 121 12.53 3.42 -18.02
C GLU A 121 13.93 3.61 -17.40
N PRO A 122 14.12 4.60 -16.50
CA PRO A 122 15.38 4.71 -15.77
C PRO A 122 15.60 3.49 -14.88
N LYS A 123 16.87 3.19 -14.59
CA LYS A 123 17.24 2.11 -13.66
C LYS A 123 16.60 2.36 -12.29
N TYR A 124 16.02 1.31 -11.73
CA TYR A 124 15.46 1.34 -10.39
C TYR A 124 16.54 1.65 -9.34
N THR A 125 16.24 2.52 -8.37
CA THR A 125 17.16 2.84 -7.27
C THR A 125 17.22 1.65 -6.32
N LYS A 126 18.36 0.97 -6.28
CA LYS A 126 18.59 -0.21 -5.43
C LYS A 126 18.64 0.17 -3.95
N ASN A 127 18.45 -0.83 -3.09
CA ASN A 127 18.60 -0.75 -1.63
C ASN A 127 17.63 0.18 -0.90
N ILE A 128 16.61 0.73 -1.58
CA ILE A 128 15.55 1.48 -0.93
C ILE A 128 14.19 1.14 -1.56
N SER A 129 13.21 0.86 -0.71
CA SER A 129 11.82 0.72 -1.11
C SER A 129 10.91 1.05 0.07
N SER A 130 9.67 1.44 -0.22
CA SER A 130 8.67 1.62 0.85
C SER A 130 8.52 0.37 1.71
N THR A 131 8.70 -0.83 1.15
CA THR A 131 8.64 -2.09 1.89
C THR A 131 9.79 -2.23 2.89
N LEU A 132 11.03 -1.90 2.51
CA LEU A 132 12.18 -1.92 3.42
C LEU A 132 12.02 -0.93 4.56
N ILE A 133 11.54 0.28 4.26
CA ILE A 133 11.28 1.30 5.30
C ILE A 133 10.16 0.83 6.23
N LYS A 134 9.09 0.24 5.70
CA LYS A 134 8.00 -0.33 6.50
C LYS A 134 8.49 -1.41 7.46
N ASN A 135 9.32 -2.34 7.00
CA ASN A 135 9.87 -3.40 7.85
C ASN A 135 10.68 -2.80 9.01
N LYS A 136 11.49 -1.78 8.75
CA LYS A 136 12.22 -1.08 9.83
C LYS A 136 11.29 -0.35 10.80
N ILE A 137 10.18 0.25 10.31
CA ILE A 137 9.18 0.87 11.19
C ILE A 137 8.45 -0.19 12.03
N LEU A 138 8.22 -1.38 11.49
CA LEU A 138 7.64 -2.50 12.23
C LEU A 138 8.54 -2.97 13.38
N GLU A 139 9.85 -2.95 13.17
CA GLU A 139 10.84 -3.24 14.21
C GLU A 139 10.83 -2.21 15.37
N ILE A 140 10.38 -0.97 15.12
CA ILE A 140 10.30 0.13 16.10
C ILE A 140 8.93 0.15 16.83
N GLY A 141 7.94 -0.57 16.32
CA GLY A 141 6.55 -0.59 16.81
C GLY A 141 5.64 0.44 16.11
N ALA A 142 4.37 0.11 15.98
CA ALA A 142 3.38 0.97 15.34
C ALA A 142 2.67 1.87 16.35
N SER A 143 2.53 3.16 16.05
CA SER A 143 1.74 4.05 16.90
C SER A 143 0.27 3.61 16.97
N PRO A 144 -0.40 3.74 18.14
CA PRO A 144 -1.81 3.39 18.31
C PRO A 144 -2.76 4.07 17.31
N GLN A 145 -2.48 5.33 16.94
CA GLN A 145 -3.30 6.10 16.00
C GLN A 145 -3.36 5.47 14.60
N ASN A 146 -2.26 4.84 14.16
CA ASN A 146 -2.24 4.16 12.86
C ASN A 146 -3.11 2.90 12.86
N ARG A 147 -3.24 2.20 13.98
CA ARG A 147 -4.08 1.00 14.11
C ARG A 147 -5.56 1.34 14.10
N VAL A 148 -5.99 2.35 14.86
CA VAL A 148 -7.40 2.73 15.02
C VAL A 148 -8.06 3.05 13.68
N SER A 149 -7.39 3.77 12.78
CA SER A 149 -7.96 4.11 11.48
C SER A 149 -7.81 3.02 10.42
N ARG A 150 -6.96 2.01 10.66
CA ARG A 150 -6.60 1.02 9.64
C ARG A 150 -7.75 0.08 9.29
N LEU A 151 -8.46 -0.43 10.27
CA LEU A 151 -9.61 -1.31 10.03
C LEU A 151 -10.71 -0.62 9.22
N LYS A 152 -11.05 0.61 9.58
CA LYS A 152 -12.04 1.42 8.86
C LYS A 152 -11.64 1.61 7.39
N ARG A 153 -10.37 1.89 7.13
CA ARG A 153 -9.84 2.03 5.76
C ARG A 153 -9.85 0.71 4.98
N LEU A 154 -9.54 -0.40 5.64
CA LEU A 154 -9.62 -1.73 5.02
C LEU A 154 -11.05 -2.05 4.59
N ILE A 155 -12.03 -1.81 5.47
CA ILE A 155 -13.46 -2.03 5.18
C ILE A 155 -13.92 -1.15 4.01
N SER A 156 -13.46 0.10 3.94
CA SER A 156 -13.85 1.01 2.84
C SER A 156 -13.16 0.72 1.52
N SER A 157 -11.97 0.04 1.53
CA SER A 157 -11.12 -0.13 0.34
C SER A 157 -11.06 -1.57 -0.19
N LYS A 158 -11.59 -2.54 0.53
CA LYS A 158 -11.60 -3.95 0.12
C LYS A 158 -13.02 -4.51 0.10
N ASN A 159 -13.34 -5.29 -0.91
CA ASN A 159 -14.61 -6.03 -0.96
C ASN A 159 -14.71 -7.09 0.15
N ILE A 160 -13.59 -7.66 0.56
CA ILE A 160 -13.49 -8.66 1.62
C ILE A 160 -12.29 -8.33 2.51
N VAL A 161 -12.53 -8.15 3.80
CA VAL A 161 -11.51 -8.03 4.84
C VAL A 161 -11.38 -9.39 5.53
N ARG A 162 -10.16 -9.94 5.54
CA ARG A 162 -9.87 -11.26 6.12
C ARG A 162 -9.26 -11.07 7.49
N ILE A 163 -9.96 -11.53 8.49
CA ILE A 163 -9.54 -11.50 9.89
C ILE A 163 -9.38 -12.93 10.36
N LEU A 164 -8.27 -13.23 11.04
CA LEU A 164 -8.04 -14.54 11.65
C LEU A 164 -7.95 -14.37 13.16
N GLU A 165 -8.46 -15.37 13.87
CA GLU A 165 -8.38 -15.44 15.32
C GLU A 165 -6.91 -15.49 15.79
N SER A 166 -6.65 -14.81 16.92
CA SER A 166 -5.33 -14.72 17.55
C SER A 166 -5.50 -14.56 19.05
N HIS A 167 -4.73 -15.31 19.84
CA HIS A 167 -4.82 -15.35 21.31
C HIS A 167 -3.47 -15.11 22.01
N ASN A 168 -2.37 -14.97 21.26
CA ASN A 168 -1.04 -14.65 21.79
C ASN A 168 -0.13 -14.03 20.73
N ALA A 169 1.05 -13.57 21.16
CA ALA A 169 2.05 -12.94 20.28
C ALA A 169 2.46 -13.84 19.09
N LEU A 170 2.61 -15.16 19.31
CA LEU A 170 3.03 -16.07 18.25
C LEU A 170 1.97 -16.17 17.14
N THR A 171 0.70 -16.32 17.50
CA THR A 171 -0.40 -16.37 16.53
C THR A 171 -0.56 -15.01 15.81
N GLY A 172 -0.37 -13.89 16.52
CA GLY A 172 -0.32 -12.56 15.92
C GLY A 172 0.82 -12.42 14.90
N LEU A 173 2.01 -12.93 15.21
CA LEU A 173 3.15 -12.92 14.31
C LEU A 173 2.92 -13.80 13.08
N ILE A 174 2.31 -14.98 13.23
CA ILE A 174 1.92 -15.85 12.11
C ILE A 174 0.97 -15.11 11.17
N ILE A 175 -0.08 -14.47 11.72
CA ILE A 175 -1.03 -13.69 10.92
C ILE A 175 -0.35 -12.53 10.18
N ASP A 176 0.66 -11.92 10.78
CA ASP A 176 1.42 -10.84 10.15
C ASP A 176 2.25 -11.32 8.95
N LYS A 177 2.88 -12.49 9.08
CA LYS A 177 3.86 -12.99 8.11
C LYS A 177 3.27 -13.88 7.03
N ILE A 178 2.14 -14.55 7.29
CA ILE A 178 1.55 -15.48 6.33
C ILE A 178 0.96 -14.75 5.14
N ASN A 179 1.37 -15.15 3.95
CA ASN A 179 0.79 -14.65 2.70
C ASN A 179 0.93 -15.72 1.61
N ILE A 180 0.04 -15.65 0.62
CA ILE A 180 0.06 -16.50 -0.57
C ILE A 180 0.03 -15.63 -1.81
N PHE A 181 0.83 -15.97 -2.81
CA PHE A 181 0.76 -15.35 -4.12
C PHE A 181 -0.12 -16.19 -5.05
N LYS A 182 -1.33 -15.70 -5.35
CA LYS A 182 -2.31 -16.37 -6.22
C LYS A 182 -2.94 -15.36 -7.17
N ASN A 183 -3.11 -15.76 -8.44
CA ASN A 183 -3.73 -14.92 -9.49
C ASN A 183 -3.13 -13.51 -9.59
N LYS A 184 -1.79 -13.42 -9.54
CA LYS A 184 -1.03 -12.15 -9.57
C LYS A 184 -1.32 -11.19 -8.41
N LYS A 185 -1.89 -11.69 -7.32
CA LYS A 185 -2.20 -10.92 -6.09
C LYS A 185 -1.57 -11.58 -4.89
N ILE A 186 -1.17 -10.76 -3.93
CA ILE A 186 -0.83 -11.22 -2.59
C ILE A 186 -2.13 -11.34 -1.79
N ILE A 187 -2.38 -12.53 -1.27
CA ILE A 187 -3.50 -12.81 -0.37
C ILE A 187 -2.90 -12.99 1.02
N GLU A 188 -3.40 -12.21 1.98
CA GLU A 188 -2.98 -12.21 3.38
C GLU A 188 -4.18 -11.97 4.28
N PHE A 189 -3.99 -12.17 5.58
CA PHE A 189 -4.93 -11.68 6.57
C PHE A 189 -4.74 -10.19 6.78
N ASP A 190 -5.85 -9.46 6.91
CA ASP A 190 -5.88 -8.01 7.03
C ASP A 190 -5.85 -7.55 8.49
N GLY A 191 -6.28 -8.40 9.41
CA GLY A 191 -6.39 -8.11 10.82
C GLY A 191 -6.44 -9.37 11.67
N MET A 192 -6.54 -9.16 12.97
CA MET A 192 -6.68 -10.18 14.00
C MET A 192 -8.02 -10.04 14.71
N TRP A 193 -8.49 -11.13 15.29
CA TRP A 193 -9.64 -11.17 16.18
C TRP A 193 -9.26 -11.89 17.48
N SER A 194 -9.44 -11.24 18.62
CA SER A 194 -9.31 -11.85 19.95
C SER A 194 -10.68 -12.27 20.42
N SER A 195 -10.90 -13.59 20.46
CA SER A 195 -12.15 -14.22 20.87
C SER A 195 -12.16 -14.50 22.37
N SER A 196 -13.25 -14.19 23.05
CA SER A 196 -13.44 -14.53 24.47
C SER A 196 -13.39 -16.05 24.70
N LEU A 197 -13.98 -16.80 23.79
CA LEU A 197 -13.97 -18.27 23.83
C LEU A 197 -12.55 -18.83 23.76
N THR A 198 -11.74 -18.38 22.80
CA THR A 198 -10.37 -18.89 22.65
C THR A 198 -9.49 -18.45 23.81
N ASP A 199 -9.62 -17.20 24.26
CA ASP A 199 -8.87 -16.70 25.42
C ASP A 199 -9.16 -17.53 26.67
N SER A 200 -10.43 -17.87 26.91
CA SER A 200 -10.85 -18.72 28.03
C SER A 200 -10.37 -20.16 27.86
N ALA A 201 -10.58 -20.75 26.69
CA ALA A 201 -10.22 -22.14 26.39
C ALA A 201 -8.71 -22.40 26.53
N THR A 202 -7.85 -21.46 26.10
CA THR A 202 -6.40 -21.58 26.25
C THR A 202 -5.91 -21.61 27.70
N LYS A 203 -6.76 -21.21 28.64
CA LYS A 203 -6.51 -21.24 30.09
C LYS A 203 -7.31 -22.30 30.82
N GLY A 204 -8.01 -23.17 30.08
CA GLY A 204 -8.86 -24.24 30.66
C GLY A 204 -10.08 -23.69 31.42
N LEU A 205 -10.54 -22.48 31.06
CA LEU A 205 -11.70 -21.84 31.69
C LEU A 205 -12.91 -21.85 30.77
N PRO A 206 -14.13 -21.87 31.30
CA PRO A 206 -15.33 -21.71 30.50
C PRO A 206 -15.50 -20.27 30.01
N ASP A 207 -16.17 -20.09 28.86
CA ASP A 207 -16.47 -18.78 28.29
C ASP A 207 -17.70 -18.14 28.94
N ASN A 208 -17.55 -17.73 30.18
CA ASN A 208 -18.61 -17.14 31.03
C ASN A 208 -18.05 -15.95 31.85
N SER A 209 -17.12 -15.19 31.30
CA SER A 209 -16.43 -14.09 31.98
C SER A 209 -15.53 -14.52 33.16
N SER A 210 -15.18 -15.81 33.25
CA SER A 210 -14.26 -16.33 34.30
C SER A 210 -12.84 -15.81 34.11
N LEU A 211 -12.45 -15.43 32.89
CA LEU A 211 -11.16 -14.85 32.61
C LEU A 211 -11.17 -13.34 32.91
N SER A 212 -10.25 -12.90 33.78
CA SER A 212 -10.19 -11.48 34.14
C SER A 212 -9.85 -10.58 32.92
N PHE A 213 -10.45 -9.42 32.87
CA PHE A 213 -10.19 -8.42 31.85
C PHE A 213 -8.70 -8.03 31.77
N SER A 214 -8.02 -7.91 32.91
CA SER A 214 -6.59 -7.60 32.98
C SER A 214 -5.73 -8.67 32.28
N SER A 215 -6.09 -9.95 32.44
CA SER A 215 -5.40 -11.05 31.76
C SER A 215 -5.59 -10.99 30.25
N ARG A 216 -6.79 -10.65 29.77
CA ARG A 216 -7.09 -10.47 28.34
C ARG A 216 -6.31 -9.28 27.75
N ILE A 217 -6.26 -8.14 28.47
CA ILE A 217 -5.51 -6.95 28.04
C ILE A 217 -4.02 -7.27 27.92
N SER A 218 -3.43 -8.06 28.81
CA SER A 218 -2.03 -8.48 28.68
C SER A 218 -1.79 -9.24 27.36
N SER A 219 -2.62 -10.24 27.06
CA SER A 219 -2.51 -10.98 25.79
C SER A 219 -2.71 -10.09 24.55
N LEU A 220 -3.61 -9.10 24.62
CA LEU A 220 -3.79 -8.11 23.56
C LEU A 220 -2.53 -7.27 23.32
N ASN A 221 -1.88 -6.80 24.38
CA ASN A 221 -0.64 -6.04 24.28
C ASN A 221 0.46 -6.87 23.62
N ASP A 222 0.64 -8.12 24.04
CA ASP A 222 1.62 -9.04 23.45
C ASP A 222 1.39 -9.22 21.93
N MET A 223 0.11 -9.38 21.52
CA MET A 223 -0.24 -9.46 20.10
C MET A 223 0.02 -8.16 19.35
N MET A 224 -0.29 -7.01 19.97
CA MET A 224 -0.09 -5.71 19.35
C MET A 224 1.37 -5.33 19.21
N ASP A 225 2.27 -5.85 20.03
CA ASP A 225 3.71 -5.57 19.97
C ASP A 225 4.38 -6.24 18.76
N VAL A 226 3.84 -7.35 18.28
CA VAL A 226 4.46 -8.11 17.17
C VAL A 226 3.93 -7.76 15.79
N THR A 227 2.83 -7.01 15.68
CA THR A 227 2.23 -6.64 14.38
C THR A 227 1.56 -5.27 14.41
N THR A 228 1.45 -4.65 13.24
CA THR A 228 0.69 -3.41 13.04
C THR A 228 -0.71 -3.64 12.49
N LYS A 229 -1.13 -4.90 12.29
CA LYS A 229 -2.47 -5.21 11.81
C LYS A 229 -3.53 -4.78 12.82
N PRO A 230 -4.71 -4.36 12.38
CA PRO A 230 -5.80 -4.03 13.29
C PRO A 230 -6.27 -5.28 14.03
N LEU A 231 -6.74 -5.06 15.24
CA LEU A 231 -7.30 -6.09 16.10
C LEU A 231 -8.76 -5.76 16.39
N VAL A 232 -9.64 -6.75 16.23
CA VAL A 232 -11.02 -6.74 16.67
C VAL A 232 -11.05 -7.50 17.98
N PHE A 233 -11.60 -6.88 19.01
CA PHE A 233 -11.70 -7.44 20.34
C PHE A 233 -13.15 -7.79 20.64
N ASP A 234 -13.38 -9.03 21.01
CA ASP A 234 -14.65 -9.55 21.50
C ASP A 234 -14.67 -9.41 23.02
N ALA A 235 -15.51 -8.47 23.53
CA ALA A 235 -15.57 -8.08 24.95
C ALA A 235 -16.70 -8.76 25.70
#